data_9fe75be945dddfaaf97d2d75af5a02a3
#
_entry.id   9fe75be945dddfaaf97d2d75af5a02a3
#
_cell.length_a   1.000
_cell.length_b   1.000
_cell.length_c   1.000
_cell.angle_alpha   90.00
_cell.angle_beta   90.00
_cell.angle_gamma   90.00
#
_symmetry.space_group_name_H-M   'P 1'
#
loop_
_entity.id
_entity.type
_entity.pdbx_description
1 polymer ?
#
loop_
_entity_poly.entity_id
_entity_poly.type
_entity_poly.pdbx_seq_one_letter_code
_entity_poly.pdbx_strand_id
1 'polypeptide(L)' 'MDKDRVAGSAKQVKGAVKEAVGKAVGDAKLESEGKADKAEGKVENAIGGLKDAVRDAVKK' A
#
# COMPACT_ATOMS: atom_id res chain seq x y z
N MET A 1 0.04 -12.17 11.89
CA MET A 1 0.19 -11.25 10.76
C MET A 1 -0.89 -10.18 10.84
N ASP A 2 -0.51 -8.92 10.68
CA ASP A 2 -1.43 -7.80 10.84
C ASP A 2 -2.25 -7.61 9.57
N LYS A 3 -3.57 -7.49 9.70
CA LYS A 3 -4.48 -7.27 8.56
C LYS A 3 -4.15 -5.99 7.81
N ASP A 4 -3.74 -4.94 8.53
CA ASP A 4 -3.38 -3.66 7.91
C ASP A 4 -2.18 -3.82 6.98
N ARG A 5 -1.19 -4.61 7.38
CA ARG A 5 0.00 -4.86 6.57
C ARG A 5 -0.33 -5.68 5.33
N VAL A 6 -1.17 -6.69 5.46
CA VAL A 6 -1.60 -7.52 4.34
C VAL A 6 -2.40 -6.68 3.35
N ALA A 7 -3.35 -5.88 3.85
CA ALA A 7 -4.15 -5.01 3.00
C ALA A 7 -3.28 -3.96 2.30
N GLY A 8 -2.33 -3.36 3.03
CA GLY A 8 -1.41 -2.37 2.46
C GLY A 8 -0.54 -2.96 1.36
N SER A 9 -0.01 -4.17 1.57
CA SER A 9 0.80 -4.85 0.56
C SER A 9 -0.01 -5.18 -0.68
N ALA A 10 -1.25 -5.66 -0.51
CA ALA A 10 -2.13 -5.97 -1.63
C ALA A 10 -2.44 -4.70 -2.44
N LYS A 11 -2.69 -3.58 -1.77
CA LYS A 11 -2.95 -2.30 -2.44
C LYS A 11 -1.71 -1.80 -3.18
N GLN A 12 -0.52 -1.98 -2.63
CA GLN A 12 0.71 -1.61 -3.30
C GLN A 12 0.91 -2.39 -4.60
N VAL A 13 0.68 -3.70 -4.57
CA VAL A 13 0.80 -4.54 -5.76
C VAL A 13 -0.24 -4.14 -6.80
N LYS A 14 -1.49 -3.97 -6.38
CA LYS A 14 -2.58 -3.55 -7.26
C LYS A 14 -2.27 -2.20 -7.91
N GLY A 15 -1.78 -1.24 -7.11
CA GLY A 15 -1.41 0.08 -7.60
C GLY A 15 -0.25 0.01 -8.59
N ALA A 16 0.76 -0.80 -8.32
CA ALA A 16 1.89 -0.97 -9.22
C ALA A 16 1.46 -1.54 -10.58
N VAL A 17 0.55 -2.52 -10.57
CA VAL A 17 0.02 -3.09 -11.81
C VAL A 17 -0.77 -2.05 -12.59
N LYS A 18 -1.66 -1.31 -11.94
CA LYS A 18 -2.44 -0.26 -12.58
C LYS A 18 -1.55 0.81 -13.18
N GLU A 19 -0.52 1.25 -12.44
CA GLU A 19 0.41 2.25 -12.92
C GLU A 19 1.16 1.76 -14.15
N ALA A 20 1.66 0.52 -14.12
CA ALA A 20 2.40 -0.06 -15.23
C ALA A 20 1.52 -0.20 -16.48
N VAL A 21 0.29 -0.70 -16.30
CA VAL A 21 -0.66 -0.84 -17.42
C VAL A 21 -1.03 0.53 -17.97
N GLY A 22 -1.29 1.50 -17.09
CA GLY A 22 -1.61 2.86 -17.49
C GLY A 22 -0.52 3.47 -18.36
N LYS A 23 0.74 3.29 -17.96
CA LYS A 23 1.88 3.77 -18.76
C LYS A 23 1.98 3.05 -20.10
N ALA A 24 1.78 1.73 -20.09
CA ALA A 24 1.90 0.92 -21.31
C ALA A 24 0.86 1.28 -22.36
N VAL A 25 -0.36 1.59 -21.95
CA VAL A 25 -1.46 1.93 -22.86
C VAL A 25 -1.68 3.44 -23.04
N GLY A 26 -0.89 4.26 -22.33
CA GLY A 26 -1.03 5.71 -22.40
C GLY A 26 -2.25 6.26 -21.68
N ASP A 27 -2.75 5.55 -20.67
CA ASP A 27 -3.90 5.98 -19.88
C ASP A 27 -3.45 6.68 -18.61
N ALA A 28 -3.42 8.01 -18.65
CA ALA A 28 -2.95 8.83 -17.54
C ALA A 28 -3.83 8.68 -16.30
N LYS A 29 -5.13 8.47 -16.47
CA LYS A 29 -6.05 8.29 -15.34
C LYS A 29 -5.74 6.98 -14.61
N LEU A 30 -5.56 5.90 -15.34
CA LEU A 30 -5.23 4.59 -14.77
C LEU A 30 -3.88 4.64 -14.07
N GLU A 31 -2.90 5.30 -14.65
CA GLU A 31 -1.60 5.49 -14.03
C GLU A 31 -1.72 6.25 -12.71
N SER A 32 -2.50 7.34 -12.68
CA SER A 32 -2.72 8.13 -11.48
C SER A 32 -3.43 7.32 -10.40
N GLU A 33 -4.42 6.52 -10.77
CA GLU A 33 -5.11 5.64 -9.84
C GLU A 33 -4.15 4.62 -9.22
N GLY A 34 -3.27 4.06 -10.04
CA GLY A 34 -2.25 3.12 -9.57
C GLY A 34 -1.31 3.77 -8.56
N LYS A 35 -0.87 4.99 -8.83
CA LYS A 35 -0.01 5.73 -7.90
C LYS A 35 -0.71 6.01 -6.59
N ALA A 36 -2.00 6.37 -6.65
CA ALA A 36 -2.78 6.62 -5.43
C ALA A 36 -2.94 5.34 -4.61
N ASP A 37 -3.22 4.21 -5.25
CA ASP A 37 -3.33 2.92 -4.57
C ASP A 37 -2.02 2.52 -3.91
N LYS A 38 -0.88 2.74 -4.58
CA LYS A 38 0.44 2.46 -4.02
C LYS A 38 0.70 3.32 -2.78
N ALA A 39 0.38 4.61 -2.85
CA ALA A 39 0.57 5.52 -1.73
C ALA A 39 -0.29 5.09 -0.54
N GLU A 40 -1.55 4.73 -0.79
CA GLU A 40 -2.46 4.26 0.24
C GLU A 40 -1.93 2.98 0.89
N GLY A 41 -1.43 2.04 0.08
CA GLY A 41 -0.84 0.81 0.59
C GLY A 41 0.37 1.07 1.48
N LYS A 42 1.23 2.01 1.10
CA LYS A 42 2.38 2.39 1.92
C LYS A 42 1.96 2.95 3.27
N VAL A 43 0.94 3.81 3.29
CA VAL A 43 0.41 4.38 4.53
C VAL A 43 -0.12 3.26 5.44
N GLU A 44 -0.89 2.32 4.90
CA GLU A 44 -1.42 1.20 5.67
C GLU A 44 -0.32 0.32 6.24
N ASN A 45 0.73 0.05 5.46
CA ASN A 45 1.87 -0.72 5.94
C ASN A 45 2.61 0.02 7.06
N ALA A 46 2.77 1.32 6.94
CA ALA A 46 3.42 2.13 7.98
C ALA A 46 2.61 2.12 9.27
N ILE A 47 1.28 2.23 9.17
CA ILE A 47 0.39 2.16 10.33
C ILE A 47 0.49 0.80 11.00
N GLY A 48 0.50 -0.29 10.20
CA GLY A 48 0.68 -1.64 10.73
C GLY A 48 1.99 -1.79 11.50
N GLY A 49 3.08 -1.27 10.95
CA GLY A 49 4.38 -1.28 11.60
C GLY A 49 4.40 -0.49 12.92
N LEU A 50 3.74 0.67 12.93
CA LEU A 50 3.63 1.47 14.15
C LEU A 50 2.82 0.76 15.22
N LYS A 51 1.73 0.10 14.85
CA LYS A 51 0.93 -0.68 15.81
C LYS A 51 1.75 -1.78 16.43
N ASP A 52 2.55 -2.50 15.63
CA ASP A 52 3.40 -3.56 16.13
C ASP A 52 4.44 -3.02 17.10
N ALA A 53 5.08 -1.90 16.78
CA ALA A 53 6.07 -1.27 17.65
C ALA A 53 5.47 -0.85 19.00
N VAL A 54 4.28 -0.26 18.97
CA VAL A 54 3.59 0.15 20.20
C VAL A 54 3.24 -1.09 21.03
N ARG A 55 2.73 -2.13 20.40
CA ARG A 55 2.37 -3.37 21.09
C ARG A 55 3.57 -3.99 21.77
N ASP A 56 4.70 -4.04 21.09
CA ASP A 56 5.93 -4.60 21.65
C ASP A 56 6.42 -3.77 22.85
N ALA A 57 6.33 -2.46 22.77
CA ALA A 57 6.70 -1.58 23.87
C ALA A 57 5.82 -1.79 25.10
N VAL A 58 4.53 -2.03 24.88
CA VAL A 58 3.55 -2.21 25.97
C VAL A 58 3.71 -3.58 26.65
N LYS A 59 4.16 -4.59 25.91
CA LYS A 59 4.31 -5.94 26.44
C LYS A 59 5.42 -6.09 27.49
N LYS A 60 6.30 -5.13 27.60
CA LYS A 60 7.32 -5.13 28.62
C LYS A 60 6.74 -4.75 29.96
#